data_b17cc23ef8c5ee4693706c09f02d559b
#
_entry.id   b17cc23ef8c5ee4693706c09f02d559b
#
_cell.length_a   1.000
_cell.length_b   1.000
_cell.length_c   1.000
_cell.angle_alpha   90.00
_cell.angle_beta   90.00
_cell.angle_gamma   90.00
#
_symmetry.space_group_name_H-M   'P 1'
#
loop_
_entity.id
_entity.type
_entity.pdbx_description
1 polymer ?
#
loop_
_entity_poly.entity_id
_entity_poly.type
_entity_poly.pdbx_seq_one_letter_code
_entity_poly.pdbx_strand_id
1 'polypeptide(L)'
;MANLFWKTKNKTISLLESPFKSEEEFEKTVFGTSELLEEITLIKRQIRGGNKAGIPDIIGIDTDGSICIIELKNKSVDASIIPQVLEYAIWAETNPDSIKSLWLELNEKPEDVEINWENPEVRILIIAPSISRSSLEFVQRINYPVDLIEIKRWIELDNQILMVNKLETEEKGYRIRPVKGLRIYDEDYYKSKRNKTSVVHFFKYISEVEKIIKSKRWNLDTKFNAQYCAFKSGFFIAFRVKWLGTKSFAFVYKIPKKDIKKFKITPTRYDELRKEFIFNIESGKTHTKDFIPLFEYCYKSIGGN
;
A
#
# COMPACT_ATOMS: atom_id res chain seq x y z
N MET A 1 10.39 4.21 25.52
CA MET A 1 11.24 4.66 24.39
C MET A 1 11.93 3.45 23.82
N ALA A 2 11.88 3.28 22.48
CA ALA A 2 12.64 2.22 21.83
C ALA A 2 14.04 2.77 21.47
N ASN A 3 15.08 2.00 21.77
CA ASN A 3 16.46 2.34 21.39
C ASN A 3 16.81 1.55 20.12
N LEU A 4 17.27 2.24 19.09
CA LEU A 4 17.73 1.63 17.85
C LEU A 4 19.26 1.58 17.85
N PHE A 5 19.80 0.41 17.53
CA PHE A 5 21.25 0.20 17.43
C PHE A 5 21.61 -0.25 16.02
N TRP A 6 22.58 0.45 15.41
CA TRP A 6 23.21 0.03 14.16
C TRP A 6 24.44 -0.80 14.48
N LYS A 7 24.43 -2.09 14.15
CA LYS A 7 25.55 -3.00 14.39
C LYS A 7 26.24 -3.34 13.08
N THR A 8 27.49 -2.96 12.95
CA THR A 8 28.41 -3.42 11.90
C THR A 8 29.29 -4.56 12.43
N LYS A 9 30.14 -5.13 11.57
CA LYS A 9 31.10 -6.18 12.00
C LYS A 9 32.00 -5.70 13.16
N ASN A 10 32.36 -4.42 13.18
CA ASN A 10 33.38 -3.86 14.09
C ASN A 10 32.83 -2.86 15.11
N LYS A 11 31.58 -2.42 14.98
CA LYS A 11 31.05 -1.33 15.81
C LYS A 11 29.54 -1.48 16.04
N THR A 12 29.10 -1.13 17.23
CA THR A 12 27.67 -0.93 17.54
C THR A 12 27.47 0.54 17.90
N ILE A 13 26.53 1.19 17.22
CA ILE A 13 26.23 2.61 17.38
C ILE A 13 24.79 2.71 17.85
N SER A 14 24.53 3.46 18.92
CA SER A 14 23.18 3.84 19.31
C SER A 14 22.72 4.99 18.43
N LEU A 15 21.59 4.82 17.78
CA LEU A 15 20.99 5.85 16.93
C LEU A 15 19.95 6.63 17.74
N LEU A 16 20.09 7.94 17.74
CA LEU A 16 19.09 8.84 18.32
C LEU A 16 18.03 9.16 17.26
N GLU A 17 16.77 9.18 17.68
CA GLU A 17 15.67 9.62 16.84
C GLU A 17 15.94 11.06 16.38
N SER A 18 15.82 11.30 15.09
CA SER A 18 16.04 12.60 14.45
C SER A 18 14.73 13.06 13.81
N PRO A 19 13.87 13.79 14.55
CA PRO A 19 12.62 14.29 14.01
C PRO A 19 12.82 15.15 12.79
N PHE A 20 11.82 15.22 11.92
CA PHE A 20 11.83 16.15 10.81
C PHE A 20 11.85 17.59 11.31
N LYS A 21 12.52 18.48 10.62
CA LYS A 21 12.67 19.89 11.04
C LYS A 21 11.36 20.66 10.93
N SER A 22 10.47 20.24 10.03
CA SER A 22 9.17 20.86 9.79
C SER A 22 8.17 19.86 9.21
N GLU A 23 6.88 20.18 9.26
CA GLU A 23 5.84 19.42 8.53
C GLU A 23 6.12 19.39 7.03
N GLU A 24 6.62 20.48 6.45
CA GLU A 24 6.97 20.55 5.03
C GLU A 24 8.09 19.57 4.64
N GLU A 25 9.14 19.43 5.49
CA GLU A 25 10.21 18.44 5.26
C GLU A 25 9.63 17.02 5.34
N PHE A 26 8.79 16.76 6.32
CA PHE A 26 8.13 15.47 6.50
C PHE A 26 7.26 15.12 5.30
N GLU A 27 6.40 16.03 4.91
CA GLU A 27 5.52 15.90 3.75
C GLU A 27 6.31 15.66 2.45
N LYS A 28 7.38 16.43 2.21
CA LYS A 28 8.29 16.22 1.07
C LYS A 28 8.91 14.84 1.07
N THR A 29 9.33 14.37 2.24
CA THR A 29 9.94 13.04 2.38
C THR A 29 8.92 11.93 2.07
N VAL A 30 7.72 12.01 2.62
CA VAL A 30 6.67 11.02 2.36
C VAL A 30 6.24 11.05 0.89
N PHE A 31 6.05 12.23 0.31
CA PHE A 31 5.66 12.37 -1.09
C PHE A 31 6.75 11.92 -2.06
N GLY A 32 8.02 12.15 -1.74
CA GLY A 32 9.17 11.79 -2.57
C GLY A 32 9.63 10.33 -2.44
N THR A 33 9.09 9.57 -1.47
CA THR A 33 9.45 8.18 -1.20
C THR A 33 8.23 7.30 -1.38
N SER A 34 7.92 7.00 -2.64
CA SER A 34 6.71 6.22 -3.01
C SER A 34 6.64 4.85 -2.33
N GLU A 35 7.78 4.29 -1.95
CA GLU A 35 7.91 3.02 -1.24
C GLU A 35 7.23 3.04 0.14
N LEU A 36 7.08 4.21 0.76
CA LEU A 36 6.41 4.35 2.07
C LEU A 36 4.89 4.11 1.98
N LEU A 37 4.30 4.38 0.81
CA LEU A 37 2.86 4.25 0.55
C LEU A 37 2.63 3.48 -0.77
N GLU A 38 3.21 2.29 -0.88
CA GLU A 38 3.39 1.52 -2.13
C GLU A 38 2.09 1.22 -2.89
N GLU A 39 0.94 1.15 -2.19
CA GLU A 39 -0.36 0.88 -2.80
C GLU A 39 -1.09 2.16 -3.27
N ILE A 40 -0.46 3.35 -3.12
CA ILE A 40 -1.09 4.64 -3.41
C ILE A 40 -0.28 5.39 -4.47
N THR A 41 -0.94 5.80 -5.54
CA THR A 41 -0.39 6.76 -6.50
C THR A 41 -0.61 8.16 -5.94
N LEU A 42 0.46 8.80 -5.47
CA LEU A 42 0.41 10.15 -4.94
C LEU A 42 0.23 11.15 -6.09
N ILE A 43 -0.77 12.03 -5.99
CA ILE A 43 -1.13 12.96 -7.06
C ILE A 43 -0.51 14.32 -6.81
N LYS A 44 -0.79 14.91 -5.65
CA LYS A 44 -0.40 16.29 -5.35
C LYS A 44 -0.25 16.53 -3.86
N ARG A 45 0.72 17.38 -3.54
CA ARG A 45 0.89 18.00 -2.22
C ARG A 45 0.24 19.39 -2.22
N GLN A 46 -0.22 19.83 -1.02
CA GLN A 46 -0.61 21.21 -0.74
C GLN A 46 -1.52 21.79 -1.82
N ILE A 47 -2.69 21.22 -1.98
CA ILE A 47 -3.69 21.74 -2.92
C ILE A 47 -4.19 23.07 -2.33
N ARG A 48 -3.74 24.18 -2.89
CA ARG A 48 -4.21 25.51 -2.48
C ARG A 48 -5.56 25.78 -3.15
N GLY A 49 -6.65 25.53 -2.44
CA GLY A 49 -7.96 26.05 -2.81
C GLY A 49 -8.16 27.47 -2.26
N GLY A 50 -8.94 28.27 -2.94
CA GLY A 50 -9.09 29.70 -2.69
C GLY A 50 -9.65 30.15 -1.32
N ASN A 51 -10.11 29.23 -0.48
CA ASN A 51 -10.51 29.48 0.93
C ASN A 51 -9.72 28.56 1.85
N LYS A 52 -9.17 29.11 2.92
CA LYS A 52 -8.22 28.47 3.86
C LYS A 52 -8.74 27.30 4.69
N ALA A 53 -9.92 26.79 4.44
CA ALA A 53 -10.53 25.70 5.18
C ALA A 53 -10.58 24.43 4.32
N GLY A 54 -9.96 23.37 4.79
CA GLY A 54 -10.33 22.03 4.40
C GLY A 54 -9.56 21.36 3.25
N ILE A 55 -8.23 21.48 3.18
CA ILE A 55 -7.42 20.82 2.14
C ILE A 55 -6.38 19.91 2.78
N PRO A 56 -6.34 18.60 2.37
CA PRO A 56 -5.36 17.67 2.89
C PRO A 56 -3.93 18.00 2.43
N ASP A 57 -2.95 17.57 3.20
CA ASP A 57 -1.53 17.75 2.88
C ASP A 57 -1.17 17.05 1.57
N ILE A 58 -1.67 15.83 1.38
CA ILE A 58 -1.43 15.04 0.15
C ILE A 58 -2.73 14.36 -0.28
N ILE A 59 -2.95 14.31 -1.59
CA ILE A 59 -3.99 13.47 -2.22
C ILE A 59 -3.33 12.38 -3.05
N GLY A 60 -3.89 11.19 -2.99
CA GLY A 60 -3.53 10.05 -3.82
C GLY A 60 -4.74 9.23 -4.25
N ILE A 61 -4.51 8.23 -5.07
CA ILE A 61 -5.48 7.20 -5.43
C ILE A 61 -4.85 5.85 -5.12
N ASP A 62 -5.56 4.99 -4.40
CA ASP A 62 -5.09 3.64 -4.15
C ASP A 62 -5.37 2.68 -5.33
N THR A 63 -4.89 1.46 -5.21
CA THR A 63 -5.05 0.43 -6.26
C THR A 63 -6.49 -0.04 -6.45
N ASP A 64 -7.38 0.25 -5.52
CA ASP A 64 -8.82 -0.05 -5.61
C ASP A 64 -9.62 1.11 -6.24
N GLY A 65 -8.96 2.23 -6.56
CA GLY A 65 -9.56 3.43 -7.13
C GLY A 65 -10.17 4.36 -6.08
N SER A 66 -9.87 4.15 -4.79
CA SER A 66 -10.33 5.04 -3.72
C SER A 66 -9.46 6.30 -3.66
N ILE A 67 -10.10 7.43 -3.42
CA ILE A 67 -9.40 8.69 -3.15
C ILE A 67 -8.78 8.61 -1.77
N CYS A 68 -7.47 8.76 -1.70
CA CYS A 68 -6.71 8.77 -0.45
C CYS A 68 -6.47 10.20 0.01
N ILE A 69 -7.04 10.54 1.15
CA ILE A 69 -6.77 11.79 1.88
C ILE A 69 -5.69 11.51 2.89
N ILE A 70 -4.56 12.19 2.77
CA ILE A 70 -3.38 11.95 3.61
C ILE A 70 -3.07 13.24 4.37
N GLU A 71 -3.15 13.15 5.69
CA GLU A 71 -2.81 14.23 6.62
C GLU A 71 -1.56 13.85 7.40
N LEU A 72 -0.60 14.78 7.44
CA LEU A 72 0.67 14.60 8.15
C LEU A 72 0.81 15.59 9.30
N LYS A 73 1.32 15.12 10.42
CA LYS A 73 1.67 15.97 11.57
C LYS A 73 3.08 15.63 12.05
N ASN A 74 3.96 16.63 12.11
CA ASN A 74 5.32 16.46 12.63
C ASN A 74 5.38 16.50 14.16
N LYS A 75 4.34 16.02 14.82
CA LYS A 75 4.20 15.90 16.28
C LYS A 75 3.31 14.73 16.63
N SER A 76 3.26 14.37 17.90
CA SER A 76 2.30 13.37 18.39
C SER A 76 0.86 13.81 18.08
N VAL A 77 0.06 12.87 17.62
CA VAL A 77 -1.35 13.06 17.23
C VAL A 77 -2.26 12.31 18.21
N ASP A 78 -3.34 12.95 18.58
CA ASP A 78 -4.46 12.38 19.33
C ASP A 78 -5.78 12.46 18.53
N ALA A 79 -6.89 12.11 19.15
CA ALA A 79 -8.19 12.10 18.53
C ALA A 79 -8.70 13.47 18.04
N SER A 80 -8.07 14.58 18.44
CA SER A 80 -8.45 15.92 18.00
C SER A 80 -8.22 16.18 16.51
N ILE A 81 -7.43 15.33 15.83
CA ILE A 81 -7.24 15.39 14.37
C ILE A 81 -8.48 14.93 13.58
N ILE A 82 -9.35 14.14 14.19
CA ILE A 82 -10.45 13.45 13.52
C ILE A 82 -11.42 14.42 12.81
N PRO A 83 -11.91 15.51 13.44
CA PRO A 83 -12.79 16.46 12.75
C PRO A 83 -12.15 17.02 11.47
N GLN A 84 -10.87 17.36 11.50
CA GLN A 84 -10.15 17.91 10.35
C GLN A 84 -10.12 16.92 9.18
N VAL A 85 -9.74 15.67 9.41
CA VAL A 85 -9.63 14.68 8.31
C VAL A 85 -11.00 14.26 7.78
N LEU A 86 -12.05 14.34 8.61
CA LEU A 86 -13.43 14.11 8.15
C LEU A 86 -13.92 15.24 7.24
N GLU A 87 -13.60 16.50 7.54
CA GLU A 87 -13.89 17.64 6.64
C GLU A 87 -13.23 17.43 5.28
N TYR A 88 -11.99 16.95 5.26
CA TYR A 88 -11.28 16.67 4.01
C TYR A 88 -11.90 15.51 3.23
N ALA A 89 -12.34 14.45 3.92
CA ALA A 89 -13.01 13.32 3.29
C ALA A 89 -14.35 13.75 2.67
N ILE A 90 -15.15 14.55 3.39
CA ILE A 90 -16.40 15.10 2.89
C ILE A 90 -16.15 16.02 1.69
N TRP A 91 -15.11 16.85 1.76
CA TRP A 91 -14.73 17.70 0.63
C TRP A 91 -14.37 16.85 -0.60
N ALA A 92 -13.61 15.78 -0.45
CA ALA A 92 -13.25 14.91 -1.55
C ALA A 92 -14.47 14.20 -2.19
N GLU A 93 -15.43 13.76 -1.37
CA GLU A 93 -16.69 13.18 -1.86
C GLU A 93 -17.56 14.19 -2.61
N THR A 94 -17.57 15.46 -2.17
CA THR A 94 -18.41 16.50 -2.76
C THR A 94 -17.76 17.25 -3.91
N ASN A 95 -16.43 17.12 -4.08
CA ASN A 95 -15.67 17.78 -5.14
C ASN A 95 -14.80 16.80 -5.97
N PRO A 96 -15.36 15.68 -6.45
CA PRO A 96 -14.57 14.66 -7.16
C PRO A 96 -13.94 15.19 -8.44
N ASP A 97 -14.57 16.15 -9.12
CA ASP A 97 -14.06 16.75 -10.37
C ASP A 97 -12.74 17.49 -10.16
N SER A 98 -12.53 18.10 -8.99
CA SER A 98 -11.27 18.76 -8.65
C SER A 98 -10.13 17.74 -8.57
N ILE A 99 -10.38 16.56 -8.00
CA ILE A 99 -9.40 15.48 -7.87
C ILE A 99 -9.21 14.78 -9.22
N LYS A 100 -10.29 14.59 -9.97
CA LYS A 100 -10.27 14.04 -11.33
C LYS A 100 -9.38 14.86 -12.27
N SER A 101 -9.48 16.20 -12.21
CA SER A 101 -8.63 17.08 -13.00
C SER A 101 -7.15 16.84 -12.69
N LEU A 102 -6.78 16.77 -11.40
CA LEU A 102 -5.41 16.50 -10.97
C LEU A 102 -4.93 15.10 -11.41
N TRP A 103 -5.81 14.10 -11.33
CA TRP A 103 -5.52 12.77 -11.82
C TRP A 103 -5.26 12.76 -13.33
N LEU A 104 -6.04 13.49 -14.10
CA LEU A 104 -5.87 13.58 -15.55
C LEU A 104 -4.60 14.30 -15.97
N GLU A 105 -4.11 15.24 -15.15
CA GLU A 105 -2.85 15.97 -15.37
C GLU A 105 -1.60 15.13 -15.10
N LEU A 106 -1.71 13.98 -14.42
CA LEU A 106 -0.55 13.11 -14.20
C LEU A 106 -0.02 12.56 -15.54
N ASN A 107 1.28 12.74 -15.77
CA ASN A 107 1.97 12.22 -16.95
C ASN A 107 2.00 10.70 -16.97
N GLU A 108 2.16 10.09 -15.81
CA GLU A 108 2.25 8.64 -15.63
C GLU A 108 1.16 8.18 -14.67
N LYS A 109 0.21 7.42 -15.18
CA LYS A 109 -0.91 6.86 -14.43
C LYS A 109 -0.93 5.34 -14.52
N PRO A 110 -1.27 4.63 -13.44
CA PRO A 110 -1.55 3.20 -13.54
C PRO A 110 -2.76 2.95 -14.45
N GLU A 111 -2.58 2.18 -15.52
CA GLU A 111 -3.63 1.87 -16.49
C GLU A 111 -4.75 0.99 -15.93
N ASP A 112 -4.48 0.30 -14.84
CA ASP A 112 -5.35 -0.70 -14.23
C ASP A 112 -6.15 -0.20 -13.01
N VAL A 113 -6.10 1.10 -12.73
CA VAL A 113 -6.90 1.72 -11.65
C VAL A 113 -8.17 2.31 -12.24
N GLU A 114 -9.30 1.74 -11.86
CA GLU A 114 -10.64 2.22 -12.23
C GLU A 114 -11.21 3.05 -11.07
N ILE A 115 -11.53 4.32 -11.32
CA ILE A 115 -12.04 5.25 -10.32
C ILE A 115 -13.50 5.55 -10.64
N ASN A 116 -14.38 5.36 -9.67
CA ASN A 116 -15.77 5.77 -9.80
C ASN A 116 -15.95 7.24 -9.41
N TRP A 117 -15.82 8.14 -10.39
CA TRP A 117 -15.92 9.58 -10.16
C TRP A 117 -17.33 10.07 -9.83
N GLU A 118 -18.39 9.31 -10.16
CA GLU A 118 -19.77 9.66 -9.83
C GLU A 118 -20.11 9.39 -8.37
N ASN A 119 -19.47 8.37 -7.77
CA ASN A 119 -19.62 8.03 -6.38
C ASN A 119 -18.27 7.55 -5.82
N PRO A 120 -17.33 8.47 -5.56
CA PRO A 120 -15.98 8.12 -5.16
C PRO A 120 -15.96 7.50 -3.77
N GLU A 121 -15.13 6.49 -3.62
CA GLU A 121 -14.78 5.96 -2.30
C GLU A 121 -13.61 6.75 -1.76
N VAL A 122 -13.68 7.14 -0.48
CA VAL A 122 -12.65 7.92 0.20
C VAL A 122 -12.03 7.13 1.33
N ARG A 123 -10.72 7.14 1.40
CA ARG A 123 -9.90 6.53 2.45
C ARG A 123 -9.04 7.61 3.10
N ILE A 124 -8.89 7.55 4.40
CA ILE A 124 -8.13 8.52 5.18
C ILE A 124 -6.83 7.88 5.65
N LEU A 125 -5.71 8.58 5.53
CA LEU A 125 -4.44 8.20 6.13
C LEU A 125 -4.00 9.34 7.06
N ILE A 126 -3.68 9.00 8.31
CA ILE A 126 -3.09 9.93 9.27
C ILE A 126 -1.67 9.46 9.54
N ILE A 127 -0.69 10.32 9.27
CA ILE A 127 0.73 10.00 9.38
C ILE A 127 1.37 10.94 10.40
N ALA A 128 2.02 10.37 11.43
CA ALA A 128 2.70 11.14 12.47
C ALA A 128 3.86 10.34 13.08
N PRO A 129 4.80 10.98 13.82
CA PRO A 129 5.84 10.26 14.54
C PRO A 129 5.31 9.37 15.66
N SER A 130 4.14 9.73 16.21
CA SER A 130 3.46 8.98 17.26
C SER A 130 1.97 9.28 17.25
N ILE A 131 1.15 8.25 17.43
CA ILE A 131 -0.31 8.36 17.44
C ILE A 131 -0.86 7.76 18.73
N SER A 132 -1.74 8.50 19.39
CA SER A 132 -2.28 8.07 20.67
C SER A 132 -3.24 6.88 20.54
N ARG A 133 -3.33 6.08 21.60
CA ARG A 133 -4.25 4.95 21.67
C ARG A 133 -5.72 5.37 21.52
N SER A 134 -6.06 6.55 22.03
CA SER A 134 -7.43 7.09 21.87
C SER A 134 -7.81 7.30 20.42
N SER A 135 -6.88 7.68 19.54
CA SER A 135 -7.13 7.81 18.11
C SER A 135 -7.54 6.47 17.48
N LEU A 136 -6.91 5.36 17.89
CA LEU A 136 -7.28 4.00 17.42
C LEU A 136 -8.73 3.65 17.76
N GLU A 137 -9.20 4.00 18.96
CA GLU A 137 -10.57 3.72 19.38
C GLU A 137 -11.59 4.57 18.61
N PHE A 138 -11.25 5.82 18.31
CA PHE A 138 -12.14 6.71 17.56
C PHE A 138 -12.26 6.31 16.09
N VAL A 139 -11.16 5.96 15.41
CA VAL A 139 -11.19 5.62 13.99
C VAL A 139 -12.01 4.37 13.70
N GLN A 140 -12.17 3.46 14.67
CA GLN A 140 -13.06 2.30 14.55
C GLN A 140 -14.55 2.66 14.47
N ARG A 141 -14.92 3.88 14.87
CA ARG A 141 -16.30 4.37 14.90
C ARG A 141 -16.62 5.30 13.73
N ILE A 142 -15.64 5.60 12.90
CA ILE A 142 -15.80 6.46 11.71
C ILE A 142 -16.28 5.60 10.54
N ASN A 143 -17.15 6.17 9.72
CA ASN A 143 -17.69 5.51 8.53
C ASN A 143 -16.80 5.69 7.28
N TYR A 144 -15.48 5.81 7.47
CA TYR A 144 -14.46 5.81 6.43
C TYR A 144 -13.39 4.77 6.78
N PRO A 145 -12.75 4.14 5.78
CA PRO A 145 -11.50 3.43 6.00
C PRO A 145 -10.43 4.43 6.50
N VAL A 146 -9.86 4.19 7.67
CA VAL A 146 -8.80 5.04 8.24
C VAL A 146 -7.59 4.19 8.55
N ASP A 147 -6.43 4.60 8.01
CA ASP A 147 -5.14 4.05 8.36
C ASP A 147 -4.37 5.03 9.24
N LEU A 148 -3.84 4.52 10.34
CA LEU A 148 -2.96 5.26 11.24
C LEU A 148 -1.54 4.75 11.05
N ILE A 149 -0.62 5.66 10.66
CA ILE A 149 0.74 5.30 10.28
C ILE A 149 1.73 6.12 11.10
N GLU A 150 2.59 5.45 11.83
CA GLU A 150 3.71 6.12 12.50
C GLU A 150 4.95 6.06 11.61
N ILE A 151 5.58 7.21 11.39
CA ILE A 151 6.86 7.31 10.69
C ILE A 151 7.87 8.01 11.58
N LYS A 152 8.97 7.31 11.88
CA LYS A 152 10.09 7.83 12.66
C LYS A 152 11.36 7.79 11.84
N ARG A 153 12.26 8.74 12.11
CA ARG A 153 13.53 8.88 11.40
C ARG A 153 14.72 8.83 12.36
N TRP A 154 15.75 8.13 11.91
CA TRP A 154 17.10 8.18 12.48
C TRP A 154 18.08 8.56 11.38
N ILE A 155 19.15 9.22 11.75
CA ILE A 155 20.21 9.65 10.83
C ILE A 155 21.53 9.10 11.33
N GLU A 156 22.28 8.46 10.46
CA GLU A 156 23.66 8.03 10.67
C GLU A 156 24.52 8.46 9.49
N LEU A 157 25.35 9.47 9.73
CA LEU A 157 26.13 10.16 8.67
C LEU A 157 25.18 10.66 7.57
N ASP A 158 25.37 10.20 6.33
CA ASP A 158 24.54 10.56 5.17
C ASP A 158 23.34 9.62 4.96
N ASN A 159 23.16 8.63 5.83
CA ASN A 159 22.07 7.65 5.69
C ASN A 159 20.89 8.00 6.57
N GLN A 160 19.70 7.85 6.03
CA GLN A 160 18.45 7.95 6.78
C GLN A 160 17.83 6.57 6.95
N ILE A 161 17.39 6.29 8.17
CA ILE A 161 16.61 5.11 8.49
C ILE A 161 15.20 5.59 8.81
N LEU A 162 14.22 5.13 8.04
CA LEU A 162 12.81 5.40 8.26
C LEU A 162 12.16 4.13 8.82
N MET A 163 11.50 4.25 9.95
CA MET A 163 10.63 3.20 10.48
C MET A 163 9.18 3.58 10.15
N VAL A 164 8.49 2.70 9.47
CA VAL A 164 7.07 2.85 9.16
C VAL A 164 6.31 1.77 9.92
N ASN A 165 5.36 2.19 10.74
CA ASN A 165 4.52 1.30 11.53
C ASN A 165 3.05 1.64 11.32
N LYS A 166 2.29 0.73 10.71
CA LYS A 166 0.84 0.84 10.62
C LYS A 166 0.24 0.31 11.92
N LEU A 167 -0.54 1.15 12.57
CA LEU A 167 -1.22 0.76 13.78
C LEU A 167 -2.45 -0.08 13.38
N GLU A 168 -2.37 -1.37 13.70
CA GLU A 168 -3.50 -2.27 13.52
C GLU A 168 -4.37 -2.21 14.79
N THR A 169 -5.66 -2.06 14.58
CA THR A 169 -6.61 -2.27 15.65
C THR A 169 -6.73 -3.78 15.85
N GLU A 170 -6.42 -4.28 17.05
CA GLU A 170 -6.78 -5.65 17.41
C GLU A 170 -8.27 -5.86 17.07
N GLU A 171 -8.56 -6.81 16.21
CA GLU A 171 -9.94 -7.19 15.87
C GLU A 171 -10.62 -7.81 17.09
N LYS A 172 -10.98 -6.98 18.05
CA LYS A 172 -12.00 -7.35 19.04
C LYS A 172 -13.34 -7.13 18.37
N GLY A 173 -13.82 -8.15 17.75
CA GLY A 173 -15.17 -8.59 17.38
C GLY A 173 -16.39 -7.66 17.37
N TYR A 174 -16.26 -6.34 17.33
CA TYR A 174 -17.37 -5.40 17.35
C TYR A 174 -17.20 -4.27 16.35
N ARG A 175 -17.24 -4.58 15.06
CA ARG A 175 -17.65 -3.57 14.09
C ARG A 175 -19.16 -3.46 14.14
N ILE A 176 -19.65 -2.42 14.77
CA ILE A 176 -21.10 -2.18 14.94
C ILE A 176 -21.76 -1.81 13.61
N ARG A 177 -21.00 -1.41 12.59
CA ARG A 177 -21.48 -1.10 11.22
C ARG A 177 -20.43 -1.44 10.18
N PRO A 178 -20.85 -1.89 8.97
CA PRO A 178 -19.91 -1.99 7.86
C PRO A 178 -19.35 -0.58 7.54
N VAL A 179 -18.05 -0.46 7.43
CA VAL A 179 -17.40 0.78 7.00
C VAL A 179 -17.76 0.97 5.52
N LYS A 180 -18.24 2.16 5.14
CA LYS A 180 -18.49 2.53 3.74
C LYS A 180 -17.20 2.34 2.95
N GLY A 181 -17.26 1.63 1.82
CA GLY A 181 -16.07 1.37 0.99
C GLY A 181 -15.22 0.16 1.38
N LEU A 182 -15.49 -0.55 2.48
CA LEU A 182 -14.85 -1.83 2.77
C LEU A 182 -15.51 -2.93 1.94
N ARG A 183 -14.85 -3.30 0.83
CA ARG A 183 -15.27 -4.43 -0.01
C ARG A 183 -14.60 -5.71 0.45
N ILE A 184 -15.37 -6.78 0.46
CA ILE A 184 -14.83 -8.14 0.62
C ILE A 184 -14.48 -8.64 -0.79
N TYR A 185 -13.20 -8.90 -1.02
CA TYR A 185 -12.70 -9.41 -2.29
C TYR A 185 -12.59 -10.94 -2.23
N ASP A 186 -13.73 -11.59 -2.19
CA ASP A 186 -13.86 -13.04 -2.20
C ASP A 186 -14.06 -13.60 -3.62
N GLU A 187 -14.25 -14.90 -3.70
CA GLU A 187 -14.47 -15.60 -4.97
C GLU A 187 -15.73 -15.11 -5.70
N ASP A 188 -16.78 -14.76 -4.96
CA ASP A 188 -18.04 -14.27 -5.52
C ASP A 188 -17.87 -12.86 -6.11
N TYR A 189 -17.11 -11.99 -5.43
CA TYR A 189 -16.73 -10.70 -5.98
C TYR A 189 -16.03 -10.86 -7.34
N TYR A 190 -14.97 -11.69 -7.40
CA TYR A 190 -14.26 -11.88 -8.67
C TYR A 190 -15.13 -12.53 -9.75
N LYS A 191 -15.99 -13.48 -9.42
CA LYS A 191 -16.93 -14.09 -10.37
C LYS A 191 -17.92 -13.09 -10.95
N SER A 192 -18.26 -12.02 -10.22
CA SER A 192 -19.10 -10.93 -10.71
C SER A 192 -18.40 -10.01 -11.71
N LYS A 193 -17.07 -9.92 -11.67
CA LYS A 193 -16.24 -8.98 -12.45
C LYS A 193 -15.38 -9.65 -13.49
N ARG A 194 -15.10 -10.95 -13.38
CA ARG A 194 -14.14 -11.71 -14.18
C ARG A 194 -14.77 -12.97 -14.77
N ASN A 195 -14.07 -13.61 -15.70
CA ASN A 195 -14.49 -14.89 -16.22
C ASN A 195 -14.49 -15.97 -15.13
N LYS A 196 -15.60 -16.66 -14.94
CA LYS A 196 -15.81 -17.63 -13.84
C LYS A 196 -14.76 -18.75 -13.82
N THR A 197 -14.40 -19.30 -14.98
CA THR A 197 -13.39 -20.35 -15.10
C THR A 197 -12.01 -19.82 -14.72
N SER A 198 -11.66 -18.59 -15.17
CA SER A 198 -10.39 -17.95 -14.83
C SER A 198 -10.29 -17.64 -13.32
N VAL A 199 -11.41 -17.32 -12.66
CA VAL A 199 -11.45 -17.11 -11.21
C VAL A 199 -11.10 -18.40 -10.46
N VAL A 200 -11.64 -19.54 -10.86
CA VAL A 200 -11.27 -20.84 -10.25
C VAL A 200 -9.78 -21.11 -10.40
N HIS A 201 -9.20 -20.83 -11.56
CA HIS A 201 -7.76 -20.99 -11.76
C HIS A 201 -6.95 -19.98 -10.94
N PHE A 202 -7.39 -18.73 -10.86
CA PHE A 202 -6.75 -17.70 -10.04
C PHE A 202 -6.62 -18.13 -8.57
N PHE A 203 -7.71 -18.59 -7.96
CA PHE A 203 -7.69 -19.09 -6.59
C PHE A 203 -6.86 -20.37 -6.42
N LYS A 204 -6.83 -21.24 -7.44
CA LYS A 204 -5.95 -22.41 -7.44
C LYS A 204 -4.47 -22.01 -7.33
N TYR A 205 -4.01 -21.04 -8.15
CA TYR A 205 -2.63 -20.57 -8.12
C TYR A 205 -2.30 -19.89 -6.79
N ILE A 206 -3.22 -19.11 -6.22
CA ILE A 206 -3.06 -18.52 -4.89
C ILE A 206 -2.88 -19.61 -3.83
N SER A 207 -3.73 -20.64 -3.83
CA SER A 207 -3.62 -21.76 -2.89
C SER A 207 -2.29 -22.52 -3.03
N GLU A 208 -1.78 -22.66 -4.26
CA GLU A 208 -0.46 -23.27 -4.50
C GLU A 208 0.68 -22.42 -3.90
N VAL A 209 0.61 -21.10 -4.06
CA VAL A 209 1.56 -20.14 -3.46
C VAL A 209 1.49 -20.19 -1.93
N GLU A 210 0.30 -20.19 -1.34
CA GLU A 210 0.11 -20.29 0.11
C GLU A 210 0.72 -21.57 0.70
N LYS A 211 0.60 -22.70 -0.02
CA LYS A 211 1.25 -23.95 0.37
C LYS A 211 2.78 -23.81 0.35
N ILE A 212 3.35 -23.11 -0.62
CA ILE A 212 4.78 -22.82 -0.69
C ILE A 212 5.19 -21.94 0.49
N ILE A 213 4.50 -20.84 0.75
CA ILE A 213 4.73 -19.92 1.87
C ILE A 213 4.75 -20.72 3.20
N LYS A 214 3.72 -21.53 3.43
CA LYS A 214 3.61 -22.35 4.63
C LYS A 214 4.76 -23.37 4.74
N SER A 215 5.12 -24.05 3.64
CA SER A 215 6.21 -25.04 3.62
C SER A 215 7.58 -24.42 3.89
N LYS A 216 7.79 -23.20 3.45
CA LYS A 216 9.01 -22.41 3.65
C LYS A 216 9.02 -21.63 4.97
N ARG A 217 7.90 -21.62 5.71
CA ARG A 217 7.71 -20.85 6.95
C ARG A 217 7.95 -19.34 6.76
N TRP A 218 7.58 -18.80 5.58
CA TRP A 218 7.67 -17.37 5.34
C TRP A 218 6.58 -16.61 6.09
N ASN A 219 6.94 -15.48 6.68
CA ASN A 219 6.00 -14.61 7.36
C ASN A 219 5.34 -13.66 6.32
N LEU A 220 4.40 -14.20 5.55
CA LEU A 220 3.64 -13.46 4.54
C LEU A 220 2.15 -13.70 4.73
N ASP A 221 1.41 -12.61 4.78
CA ASP A 221 -0.06 -12.60 4.78
C ASP A 221 -0.59 -12.50 3.35
N THR A 222 -1.73 -13.15 3.11
CA THR A 222 -2.47 -13.08 1.85
C THR A 222 -3.49 -11.95 1.93
N LYS A 223 -3.41 -10.96 1.03
CA LYS A 223 -4.36 -9.85 0.96
C LYS A 223 -4.93 -9.71 -0.44
N PHE A 224 -6.26 -9.70 -0.53
CA PHE A 224 -6.99 -9.49 -1.77
C PHE A 224 -7.40 -8.02 -1.94
N ASN A 225 -7.39 -7.53 -3.19
CA ASN A 225 -8.04 -6.30 -3.61
C ASN A 225 -8.72 -6.49 -4.98
N ALA A 226 -9.30 -5.44 -5.57
CA ALA A 226 -10.04 -5.54 -6.83
C ALA A 226 -9.21 -6.13 -7.99
N GLN A 227 -7.89 -5.91 -8.01
CA GLN A 227 -7.03 -6.21 -9.15
C GLN A 227 -6.03 -7.35 -8.92
N TYR A 228 -5.74 -7.71 -7.66
CA TYR A 228 -4.74 -8.75 -7.37
C TYR A 228 -4.93 -9.40 -6.00
N CYS A 229 -4.21 -10.48 -5.81
CA CYS A 229 -3.90 -11.04 -4.51
C CYS A 229 -2.42 -10.79 -4.22
N ALA A 230 -2.12 -10.07 -3.14
CA ALA A 230 -0.77 -9.78 -2.67
C ALA A 230 -0.35 -10.74 -1.56
N PHE A 231 0.94 -11.09 -1.55
CA PHE A 231 1.62 -11.79 -0.48
C PHE A 231 2.58 -10.80 0.17
N LYS A 232 2.28 -10.38 1.41
CA LYS A 232 2.93 -9.23 2.03
C LYS A 232 3.36 -9.49 3.47
N SER A 233 4.39 -8.78 3.91
CA SER A 233 4.80 -8.69 5.31
C SER A 233 4.66 -7.24 5.77
N GLY A 234 3.71 -6.96 6.67
CA GLY A 234 3.36 -5.60 7.05
C GLY A 234 2.95 -4.75 5.85
N PHE A 235 3.69 -3.69 5.57
CA PHE A 235 3.46 -2.80 4.41
C PHE A 235 3.98 -3.36 3.09
N PHE A 236 5.04 -4.17 3.13
CA PHE A 236 5.80 -4.53 1.94
C PHE A 236 5.17 -5.72 1.23
N ILE A 237 4.87 -5.52 -0.05
CA ILE A 237 4.42 -6.59 -0.94
C ILE A 237 5.65 -7.32 -1.46
N ALA A 238 5.78 -8.60 -1.13
CA ALA A 238 6.83 -9.44 -1.67
C ALA A 238 6.57 -9.73 -3.16
N PHE A 239 5.37 -10.20 -3.47
CA PHE A 239 4.92 -10.48 -4.82
C PHE A 239 3.40 -10.59 -4.86
N ARG A 240 2.84 -10.67 -6.08
CA ARG A 240 1.38 -10.73 -6.25
C ARG A 240 0.96 -11.59 -7.43
N VAL A 241 -0.29 -12.07 -7.38
CA VAL A 241 -1.02 -12.61 -8.52
C VAL A 241 -2.01 -11.56 -8.97
N LYS A 242 -1.81 -10.97 -10.15
CA LYS A 242 -2.53 -9.80 -10.65
C LYS A 242 -3.37 -10.13 -11.87
N TRP A 243 -4.58 -9.62 -11.92
CA TRP A 243 -5.43 -9.67 -13.11
C TRP A 243 -4.91 -8.76 -14.22
N LEU A 244 -4.91 -9.28 -15.45
CA LEU A 244 -4.53 -8.55 -16.68
C LEU A 244 -5.76 -8.32 -17.58
N GLY A 245 -6.92 -8.13 -16.99
CA GLY A 245 -8.21 -8.04 -17.65
C GLY A 245 -9.19 -9.06 -17.07
N THR A 246 -10.21 -9.45 -17.85
CA THR A 246 -11.30 -10.31 -17.34
C THR A 246 -10.99 -11.80 -17.35
N LYS A 247 -10.03 -12.26 -18.17
CA LYS A 247 -9.75 -13.68 -18.40
C LYS A 247 -8.34 -14.14 -18.05
N SER A 248 -7.39 -13.23 -17.95
CA SER A 248 -5.97 -13.53 -17.76
C SER A 248 -5.43 -12.90 -16.48
N PHE A 249 -4.42 -13.52 -15.90
CA PHE A 249 -3.71 -13.04 -14.72
C PHE A 249 -2.24 -13.46 -14.78
N ALA A 250 -1.40 -12.89 -13.93
CA ALA A 250 0.03 -13.05 -13.98
C ALA A 250 0.64 -13.06 -12.58
N PHE A 251 1.81 -13.69 -12.45
CA PHE A 251 2.72 -13.40 -11.34
C PHE A 251 3.43 -12.09 -11.60
N VAL A 252 3.51 -11.23 -10.57
CA VAL A 252 4.14 -9.91 -10.65
C VAL A 252 5.17 -9.76 -9.53
N TYR A 253 6.38 -9.33 -9.92
CA TYR A 253 7.54 -9.23 -9.03
C TYR A 253 8.26 -7.91 -9.19
N LYS A 254 8.58 -7.26 -8.08
CA LYS A 254 9.41 -6.06 -8.03
C LYS A 254 10.89 -6.46 -7.91
N ILE A 255 11.56 -6.59 -9.03
CA ILE A 255 12.95 -7.03 -9.14
C ILE A 255 13.76 -6.01 -9.94
N PRO A 256 14.97 -5.59 -9.50
CA PRO A 256 15.84 -4.73 -10.33
C PRO A 256 16.12 -5.36 -11.69
N LYS A 257 16.06 -4.57 -12.78
CA LYS A 257 16.27 -5.07 -14.15
C LYS A 257 17.56 -5.89 -14.32
N LYS A 258 18.63 -5.50 -13.62
CA LYS A 258 19.93 -6.20 -13.68
C LYS A 258 19.86 -7.63 -13.10
N ASP A 259 18.95 -7.88 -12.16
CA ASP A 259 18.86 -9.12 -11.42
C ASP A 259 17.97 -10.17 -12.08
N ILE A 260 17.09 -9.75 -13.00
CA ILE A 260 16.18 -10.69 -13.68
C ILE A 260 16.92 -11.78 -14.46
N LYS A 261 18.11 -11.47 -14.97
CA LYS A 261 18.96 -12.41 -15.72
C LYS A 261 19.46 -13.60 -14.87
N LYS A 262 19.35 -13.52 -13.54
CA LYS A 262 19.72 -14.61 -12.62
C LYS A 262 18.72 -15.76 -12.65
N PHE A 263 17.52 -15.55 -13.21
CA PHE A 263 16.44 -16.51 -13.24
C PHE A 263 16.28 -17.13 -14.63
N LYS A 264 15.94 -18.43 -14.67
CA LYS A 264 15.78 -19.18 -15.93
C LYS A 264 14.45 -18.92 -16.64
N ILE A 265 13.53 -18.19 -15.97
CA ILE A 265 12.20 -17.89 -16.50
C ILE A 265 12.22 -16.51 -17.15
N THR A 266 11.70 -16.44 -18.37
CA THR A 266 11.60 -15.19 -19.13
C THR A 266 10.30 -14.45 -18.77
N PRO A 267 10.36 -13.17 -18.35
CA PRO A 267 9.15 -12.38 -18.11
C PRO A 267 8.42 -12.10 -19.42
N THR A 268 7.10 -11.97 -19.35
CA THR A 268 6.28 -11.58 -20.50
C THR A 268 6.49 -10.11 -20.84
N ARG A 269 6.57 -9.25 -19.81
CA ARG A 269 6.85 -7.82 -19.96
C ARG A 269 7.41 -7.21 -18.68
N TYR A 270 7.96 -6.01 -18.81
CA TYR A 270 8.35 -5.15 -17.68
C TYR A 270 7.48 -3.89 -17.65
N ASP A 271 6.96 -3.57 -16.49
CA ASP A 271 6.23 -2.34 -16.22
C ASP A 271 7.22 -1.28 -15.73
N GLU A 272 7.48 -0.26 -16.55
CA GLU A 272 8.45 0.80 -16.26
C GLU A 272 8.00 1.71 -15.10
N LEU A 273 6.70 1.99 -15.04
CA LEU A 273 6.14 2.87 -14.01
C LEU A 273 6.26 2.24 -12.61
N ARG A 274 5.86 0.99 -12.51
CA ARG A 274 5.88 0.25 -11.24
C ARG A 274 7.20 -0.47 -10.96
N LYS A 275 8.11 -0.49 -11.95
CA LYS A 275 9.40 -1.21 -11.90
C LYS A 275 9.22 -2.70 -11.59
N GLU A 276 8.26 -3.34 -12.28
CA GLU A 276 7.83 -4.71 -12.03
C GLU A 276 7.95 -5.59 -13.25
N PHE A 277 8.36 -6.86 -13.04
CA PHE A 277 8.29 -7.89 -14.04
C PHE A 277 6.97 -8.67 -13.95
N ILE A 278 6.35 -8.88 -15.10
CA ILE A 278 5.07 -9.56 -15.26
C ILE A 278 5.30 -10.88 -16.00
N PHE A 279 4.79 -11.96 -15.44
CA PHE A 279 4.85 -13.31 -16.00
C PHE A 279 3.42 -13.83 -16.16
N ASN A 280 2.92 -13.85 -17.38
CA ASN A 280 1.58 -14.35 -17.67
C ASN A 280 1.43 -15.80 -17.21
N ILE A 281 0.31 -16.10 -16.59
CA ILE A 281 -0.04 -17.46 -16.18
C ILE A 281 -0.96 -18.08 -17.23
N GLU A 282 -0.48 -19.15 -17.89
CA GLU A 282 -1.29 -20.00 -18.75
C GLU A 282 -1.77 -21.20 -17.95
N SER A 283 -3.08 -21.29 -17.74
CA SER A 283 -3.67 -22.37 -16.97
C SER A 283 -3.35 -23.74 -17.60
N GLY A 284 -2.86 -24.65 -16.77
CA GLY A 284 -2.45 -25.99 -17.22
C GLY A 284 -1.04 -26.10 -17.81
N LYS A 285 -0.35 -24.98 -18.09
CA LYS A 285 1.02 -24.96 -18.60
C LYS A 285 2.00 -24.32 -17.61
N THR A 286 1.57 -23.29 -16.86
CA THR A 286 2.41 -22.63 -15.89
C THR A 286 2.44 -23.43 -14.60
N HIS A 287 3.63 -23.79 -14.11
CA HIS A 287 3.81 -24.51 -12.86
C HIS A 287 4.34 -23.57 -11.78
N THR A 288 3.57 -23.36 -10.72
CA THR A 288 3.92 -22.46 -9.61
C THR A 288 5.30 -22.77 -9.00
N LYS A 289 5.71 -24.03 -9.00
CA LYS A 289 7.01 -24.46 -8.47
C LYS A 289 8.21 -23.87 -9.22
N ASP A 290 8.07 -23.58 -10.49
CA ASP A 290 9.14 -23.00 -11.31
C ASP A 290 9.47 -21.58 -10.86
N PHE A 291 8.52 -20.90 -10.22
CA PHE A 291 8.64 -19.53 -9.73
C PHE A 291 9.19 -19.42 -8.29
N ILE A 292 9.45 -20.53 -7.61
CA ILE A 292 9.98 -20.52 -6.25
C ILE A 292 11.24 -19.66 -6.10
N PRO A 293 12.23 -19.66 -7.02
CA PRO A 293 13.40 -18.80 -6.92
C PRO A 293 13.05 -17.30 -6.95
N LEU A 294 12.01 -16.90 -7.70
CA LEU A 294 11.52 -15.51 -7.75
C LEU A 294 10.79 -15.15 -6.45
N PHE A 295 9.95 -16.04 -5.93
CA PHE A 295 9.30 -15.85 -4.62
C PHE A 295 10.33 -15.67 -3.51
N GLU A 296 11.35 -16.54 -3.45
CA GLU A 296 12.44 -16.45 -2.46
C GLU A 296 13.22 -15.14 -2.57
N TYR A 297 13.55 -14.74 -3.78
CA TYR A 297 14.27 -13.49 -4.02
C TYR A 297 13.45 -12.29 -3.49
N CYS A 298 12.17 -12.22 -3.85
CA CYS A 298 11.31 -11.13 -3.43
C CYS A 298 11.03 -11.14 -1.92
N TYR A 299 10.85 -12.32 -1.32
CA TYR A 299 10.70 -12.43 0.13
C TYR A 299 11.95 -11.91 0.86
N LYS A 300 13.15 -12.29 0.42
CA LYS A 300 14.40 -11.80 0.98
C LYS A 300 14.60 -10.30 0.76
N SER A 301 14.14 -9.75 -0.36
CA SER A 301 14.28 -8.32 -0.66
C SER A 301 13.48 -7.42 0.28
N ILE A 302 12.43 -7.94 0.91
CA ILE A 302 11.63 -7.23 1.93
C ILE A 302 12.05 -7.56 3.36
N GLY A 303 13.22 -8.15 3.56
CA GLY A 303 13.76 -8.48 4.89
C GLY A 303 13.40 -9.87 5.41
N GLY A 304 12.81 -10.74 4.59
CA GLY A 304 12.57 -12.14 4.92
C GLY A 304 13.86 -12.97 5.01
N ASN A 305 13.91 -13.94 5.92
CA ASN A 305 15.04 -14.85 6.13
C ASN A 305 14.71 -16.27 5.66
#